data_b916a91652f199b8148a5fd4ee85121a
#
_entry.id   b916a91652f199b8148a5fd4ee85121a
#
_cell.length_a   1.000
_cell.length_b   1.000
_cell.length_c   1.000
_cell.angle_alpha   90.00
_cell.angle_beta   90.00
_cell.angle_gamma   90.00
#
_symmetry.space_group_name_H-M   'P 1'
#
loop_
_entity.id
_entity.type
_entity.pdbx_description
1 polymer ?
#
loop_
_entity_poly.entity_id
_entity_poly.type
_entity_poly.pdbx_seq_one_letter_code
_entity_poly.pdbx_strand_id
1 'polypeptide(L)'
;GTRRWYGNNSNVVFWKNNGEAIHRCEGSVFRNSDFYFKSGITWSGISNSGSTFRMCPDGYLFDSNKGPMIFESSTDLNYLIALLNSKISAFYISMLNPTLSLQLGNVVSIPVVGEMNAKHDCVLELARNNISLCQRDWDSFETSWDFTTHPLVKLKMASANPWGNNNESAIRLST
;
A
#
# COMPACT_ATOMS: atom_id res chain seq x y z
N GLY A 1 -10.91 -3.73 0.26
CA GLY A 1 -10.33 -4.67 -0.69
C GLY A 1 -8.89 -5.01 -0.35
N THR A 2 -8.39 -6.11 -0.86
CA THR A 2 -7.00 -6.52 -0.68
C THR A 2 -6.12 -5.89 -1.75
N ARG A 3 -5.12 -5.11 -1.34
CA ARG A 3 -4.12 -4.53 -2.24
C ARG A 3 -2.72 -4.97 -1.82
N ARG A 4 -1.86 -5.21 -2.81
CA ARG A 4 -0.42 -5.43 -2.62
C ARG A 4 0.35 -4.20 -3.08
N TRP A 5 1.54 -4.01 -2.60
CA TRP A 5 2.51 -2.99 -2.96
C TRP A 5 2.15 -1.57 -2.52
N TYR A 6 0.93 -1.10 -2.74
CA TYR A 6 0.47 0.25 -2.37
C TYR A 6 -1.06 0.35 -2.27
N GLY A 7 -1.56 1.31 -1.47
CA GLY A 7 -2.97 1.70 -1.37
C GLY A 7 -3.66 1.24 -0.08
N ASN A 8 -4.98 1.41 -0.02
CA ASN A 8 -5.84 1.25 1.15
C ASN A 8 -5.60 2.30 2.26
N ASN A 9 -5.18 3.49 1.86
CA ASN A 9 -4.89 4.63 2.76
C ASN A 9 -6.03 5.65 2.75
N SER A 10 -7.29 5.19 2.79
CA SER A 10 -8.48 6.06 2.65
C SER A 10 -8.98 6.66 3.97
N ASN A 11 -8.55 6.14 5.12
CA ASN A 11 -9.01 6.61 6.42
C ASN A 11 -8.15 7.77 6.94
N VAL A 12 -8.80 8.69 7.66
CA VAL A 12 -8.12 9.80 8.34
C VAL A 12 -8.31 9.73 9.84
N VAL A 13 -7.35 10.28 10.56
CA VAL A 13 -7.37 10.43 12.00
C VAL A 13 -7.29 11.92 12.34
N PHE A 14 -8.15 12.38 13.26
CA PHE A 14 -8.09 13.75 13.75
C PHE A 14 -6.90 13.95 14.69
N TRP A 15 -5.80 14.51 14.17
CA TRP A 15 -4.51 14.61 14.87
C TRP A 15 -4.15 16.04 15.31
N LYS A 16 -5.12 16.91 15.53
CA LYS A 16 -4.86 18.27 16.00
C LYS A 16 -4.15 18.24 17.36
N ASN A 17 -3.17 19.12 17.55
CA ASN A 17 -2.36 19.23 18.79
C ASN A 17 -1.77 17.88 19.23
N ASN A 18 -1.10 17.17 18.32
CA ASN A 18 -0.50 15.85 18.58
C ASN A 18 -1.49 14.81 19.12
N GLY A 19 -2.71 14.81 18.58
CA GLY A 19 -3.71 13.82 18.95
C GLY A 19 -4.39 14.07 20.29
N GLU A 20 -4.37 15.29 20.80
CA GLU A 20 -4.93 15.64 22.12
C GLU A 20 -6.35 15.10 22.32
N ALA A 21 -7.20 15.19 21.31
CA ALA A 21 -8.57 14.68 21.39
C ALA A 21 -8.62 13.16 21.56
N ILE A 22 -7.70 12.44 20.92
CA ILE A 22 -7.60 10.99 21.03
C ILE A 22 -7.04 10.59 22.39
N HIS A 23 -6.05 11.33 22.89
CA HIS A 23 -5.50 11.11 24.24
C HIS A 23 -6.54 11.22 25.34
N ARG A 24 -7.56 12.05 25.15
CA ARG A 24 -8.68 12.21 26.08
C ARG A 24 -9.75 11.12 25.98
N CYS A 25 -9.74 10.32 24.92
CA CYS A 25 -10.70 9.23 24.77
C CYS A 25 -10.35 8.08 25.72
N GLU A 26 -11.32 7.61 26.49
CA GLU A 26 -11.18 6.45 27.34
C GLU A 26 -10.81 5.22 26.49
N GLY A 27 -9.83 4.44 26.94
CA GLY A 27 -9.36 3.25 26.23
C GLY A 27 -8.39 3.53 25.08
N SER A 28 -8.05 4.78 24.78
CA SER A 28 -7.02 5.09 23.79
C SER A 28 -5.64 4.65 24.30
N VAL A 29 -4.85 4.04 23.41
CA VAL A 29 -3.51 3.56 23.74
C VAL A 29 -2.51 4.09 22.72
N PHE A 30 -1.50 4.81 23.20
CA PHE A 30 -0.40 5.33 22.40
C PHE A 30 0.85 4.48 22.64
N ARG A 31 1.32 3.82 21.60
CA ARG A 31 2.54 2.99 21.65
C ARG A 31 3.46 3.36 20.50
N ASN A 32 4.76 3.34 20.78
CA ASN A 32 5.78 3.56 19.76
C ASN A 32 5.61 4.88 18.99
N SER A 33 5.30 5.96 19.71
CA SER A 33 5.07 7.30 19.14
C SER A 33 6.24 7.82 18.30
N ASP A 34 7.47 7.36 18.58
CA ASP A 34 8.68 7.74 17.84
C ASP A 34 8.67 7.26 16.39
N PHE A 35 7.76 6.33 16.06
CA PHE A 35 7.58 5.79 14.72
C PHE A 35 6.35 6.37 13.99
N TYR A 36 5.59 7.25 14.63
CA TYR A 36 4.45 7.89 13.98
C TYR A 36 4.92 8.74 12.81
N PHE A 37 4.14 8.74 11.74
CA PHE A 37 4.37 9.48 10.51
C PHE A 37 5.60 9.05 9.69
N LYS A 38 6.30 7.98 10.10
CA LYS A 38 7.41 7.42 9.31
C LYS A 38 6.90 6.42 8.30
N SER A 39 7.56 6.37 7.15
CA SER A 39 7.30 5.34 6.13
C SER A 39 7.63 3.94 6.61
N GLY A 40 6.96 2.96 6.01
CA GLY A 40 7.18 1.57 6.37
C GLY A 40 6.34 0.61 5.53
N ILE A 41 6.40 -0.66 5.87
CA ILE A 41 5.58 -1.71 5.26
C ILE A 41 4.44 -2.06 6.19
N THR A 42 3.20 -2.00 5.70
CA THR A 42 2.01 -2.38 6.46
C THR A 42 1.28 -3.56 5.79
N TRP A 43 0.44 -4.23 6.57
CA TRP A 43 -0.46 -5.28 6.07
C TRP A 43 -1.79 -5.24 6.81
N SER A 44 -2.79 -5.91 6.26
CA SER A 44 -4.06 -6.08 6.96
C SER A 44 -3.96 -7.24 7.93
N GLY A 45 -4.16 -6.99 9.22
CA GLY A 45 -4.07 -8.01 10.26
C GLY A 45 -5.10 -9.15 10.10
N ILE A 46 -6.20 -8.91 9.38
CA ILE A 46 -7.22 -9.92 9.05
C ILE A 46 -7.48 -9.88 7.55
N SER A 47 -7.34 -11.02 6.87
CA SER A 47 -7.56 -11.12 5.42
C SER A 47 -7.99 -12.51 4.99
N ASN A 48 -9.00 -12.60 4.13
CA ASN A 48 -9.45 -13.84 3.51
C ASN A 48 -8.64 -14.20 2.24
N SER A 49 -7.86 -13.25 1.72
CA SER A 49 -7.14 -13.39 0.44
C SER A 49 -5.65 -13.65 0.62
N GLY A 50 -5.25 -14.10 1.80
CA GLY A 50 -3.84 -14.26 2.16
C GLY A 50 -3.15 -12.95 2.52
N SER A 51 -1.85 -13.03 2.75
CA SER A 51 -1.02 -11.91 3.19
C SER A 51 -0.75 -10.94 2.04
N THR A 52 -0.96 -9.67 2.29
CA THR A 52 -0.72 -8.60 1.31
C THR A 52 0.00 -7.44 1.98
N PHE A 53 1.25 -7.25 1.59
CA PHE A 53 2.10 -6.20 2.14
C PHE A 53 2.11 -4.99 1.22
N ARG A 54 2.05 -3.81 1.83
CA ARG A 54 1.95 -2.51 1.13
C ARG A 54 2.97 -1.54 1.69
N MET A 55 3.55 -0.75 0.82
CA MET A 55 4.31 0.43 1.24
C MET A 55 3.33 1.47 1.79
N CYS A 56 3.62 2.00 2.96
CA CYS A 56 2.95 3.13 3.58
C CYS A 56 3.92 4.31 3.56
N PRO A 57 3.59 5.43 2.89
CA PRO A 57 4.46 6.60 2.85
C PRO A 57 4.51 7.32 4.21
N ASP A 58 5.33 8.37 4.28
CA ASP A 58 5.36 9.26 5.44
C ASP A 58 4.00 9.96 5.66
N GLY A 59 3.75 10.36 6.89
CA GLY A 59 2.54 11.10 7.24
C GLY A 59 1.38 10.24 7.73
N TYR A 60 1.57 8.93 7.85
CA TYR A 60 0.53 8.00 8.32
C TYR A 60 0.78 7.52 9.74
N LEU A 61 -0.31 7.17 10.42
CA LEU A 61 -0.31 6.47 11.70
C LEU A 61 -0.52 4.98 11.48
N PHE A 62 -0.12 4.18 12.46
CA PHE A 62 -0.30 2.73 12.44
C PHE A 62 -0.99 2.24 13.70
N ASP A 63 -1.56 1.05 13.61
CA ASP A 63 -2.15 0.32 14.73
C ASP A 63 -1.51 -1.06 14.86
N SER A 64 -1.15 -1.44 16.07
CA SER A 64 -0.40 -2.68 16.33
C SER A 64 -1.17 -3.96 15.96
N ASN A 65 -2.49 -3.91 15.88
CA ASN A 65 -3.34 -5.09 15.66
C ASN A 65 -3.99 -5.12 14.27
N LYS A 66 -4.50 -3.97 13.81
CA LYS A 66 -5.29 -3.90 12.57
C LYS A 66 -4.50 -3.41 11.37
N GLY A 67 -3.46 -2.64 11.62
CA GLY A 67 -2.56 -2.09 10.62
C GLY A 67 -1.13 -2.00 11.15
N PRO A 68 -0.51 -3.14 11.52
CA PRO A 68 0.86 -3.12 12.02
C PRO A 68 1.82 -2.67 10.92
N MET A 69 2.98 -2.13 11.34
CA MET A 69 4.00 -1.65 10.42
C MET A 69 5.38 -2.20 10.77
N ILE A 70 6.18 -2.37 9.72
CA ILE A 70 7.62 -2.61 9.79
C ILE A 70 8.29 -1.34 9.29
N PHE A 71 9.24 -0.84 10.06
CA PHE A 71 10.00 0.36 9.75
C PHE A 71 11.39 -0.01 9.23
N GLU A 72 12.03 0.94 8.56
CA GLU A 72 13.39 0.77 8.06
C GLU A 72 14.36 0.50 9.21
N SER A 73 15.26 -0.44 8.96
CA SER A 73 16.36 -0.79 9.86
C SER A 73 17.64 -1.00 9.03
N SER A 74 18.28 -2.14 9.15
CA SER A 74 19.45 -2.49 8.34
C SER A 74 19.12 -3.01 6.93
N THR A 75 17.87 -3.36 6.66
CA THR A 75 17.42 -3.91 5.37
C THR A 75 16.54 -2.89 4.64
N ASP A 76 16.81 -2.66 3.35
CA ASP A 76 16.02 -1.78 2.48
C ASP A 76 14.56 -2.25 2.43
N LEU A 77 13.61 -1.34 2.66
CA LEU A 77 12.18 -1.63 2.64
C LEU A 77 11.71 -2.17 1.29
N ASN A 78 12.31 -1.75 0.18
CA ASN A 78 11.94 -2.26 -1.15
C ASN A 78 12.34 -3.74 -1.31
N TYR A 79 13.49 -4.13 -0.76
CA TYR A 79 13.89 -5.54 -0.73
C TYR A 79 12.94 -6.35 0.16
N LEU A 80 12.66 -5.83 1.35
CA LEU A 80 11.80 -6.51 2.33
C LEU A 80 10.38 -6.68 1.81
N ILE A 81 9.77 -5.67 1.17
CA ILE A 81 8.41 -5.80 0.62
C ILE A 81 8.36 -6.78 -0.56
N ALA A 82 9.44 -6.87 -1.36
CA ALA A 82 9.54 -7.88 -2.41
C ALA A 82 9.56 -9.29 -1.83
N LEU A 83 10.38 -9.52 -0.81
CA LEU A 83 10.42 -10.79 -0.09
C LEU A 83 9.05 -11.13 0.50
N LEU A 84 8.44 -10.21 1.24
CA LEU A 84 7.16 -10.43 1.93
C LEU A 84 6.00 -10.69 0.96
N ASN A 85 6.00 -10.10 -0.24
CA ASN A 85 5.01 -10.36 -1.28
C ASN A 85 5.34 -11.55 -2.19
N SER A 86 6.46 -12.23 -1.95
CA SER A 86 6.89 -13.39 -2.74
C SER A 86 6.02 -14.62 -2.46
N LYS A 87 6.04 -15.58 -3.40
CA LYS A 87 5.39 -16.89 -3.22
C LYS A 87 6.01 -17.69 -2.07
N ILE A 88 7.31 -17.50 -1.81
CA ILE A 88 8.04 -18.17 -0.72
C ILE A 88 7.49 -17.68 0.63
N SER A 89 7.39 -16.38 0.83
CA SER A 89 6.83 -15.82 2.07
C SER A 89 5.37 -16.21 2.26
N ALA A 90 4.56 -16.22 1.20
CA ALA A 90 3.19 -16.69 1.26
C ALA A 90 3.10 -18.16 1.71
N PHE A 91 4.00 -19.01 1.23
CA PHE A 91 4.09 -20.42 1.64
C PHE A 91 4.50 -20.55 3.12
N TYR A 92 5.54 -19.83 3.58
CA TYR A 92 5.93 -19.80 4.99
C TYR A 92 4.78 -19.34 5.89
N ILE A 93 4.11 -18.26 5.54
CA ILE A 93 2.99 -17.72 6.30
C ILE A 93 1.86 -18.76 6.39
N SER A 94 1.55 -19.47 5.30
CA SER A 94 0.50 -20.51 5.31
C SER A 94 0.81 -21.66 6.25
N MET A 95 2.08 -21.99 6.46
CA MET A 95 2.51 -23.01 7.42
C MET A 95 2.50 -22.51 8.86
N LEU A 96 2.96 -21.27 9.08
CA LEU A 96 3.10 -20.68 10.41
C LEU A 96 1.77 -20.19 10.99
N ASN A 97 0.85 -19.79 10.12
CA ASN A 97 -0.42 -19.22 10.51
C ASN A 97 -1.59 -19.76 9.67
N PRO A 98 -2.25 -20.83 10.12
CA PRO A 98 -3.43 -21.38 9.45
C PRO A 98 -4.70 -20.56 9.67
N THR A 99 -4.61 -19.41 10.35
CA THR A 99 -5.75 -18.54 10.66
C THR A 99 -5.84 -17.33 9.72
N LEU A 100 -6.97 -16.63 9.75
CA LEU A 100 -7.17 -15.41 8.96
C LEU A 100 -6.44 -14.18 9.52
N SER A 101 -5.93 -14.28 10.75
CA SER A 101 -5.27 -13.16 11.46
C SER A 101 -3.76 -13.28 11.40
N LEU A 102 -3.13 -12.45 10.56
CA LEU A 102 -1.67 -12.41 10.44
C LEU A 102 -1.07 -11.55 11.56
N GLN A 103 -0.47 -12.21 12.53
CA GLN A 103 0.19 -11.58 13.68
C GLN A 103 1.62 -11.13 13.33
N LEU A 104 2.13 -10.11 14.03
CA LEU A 104 3.52 -9.65 13.88
C LEU A 104 4.52 -10.79 14.08
N GLY A 105 4.30 -11.66 15.06
CA GLY A 105 5.16 -12.83 15.34
C GLY A 105 5.33 -13.75 14.12
N ASN A 106 4.30 -13.94 13.31
CA ASN A 106 4.38 -14.76 12.10
C ASN A 106 5.26 -14.07 11.03
N VAL A 107 5.16 -12.75 10.91
CA VAL A 107 5.92 -11.97 9.92
C VAL A 107 7.40 -11.92 10.27
N VAL A 108 7.75 -11.69 11.53
CA VAL A 108 9.17 -11.64 11.97
C VAL A 108 9.86 -13.01 11.93
N SER A 109 9.10 -14.10 11.84
CA SER A 109 9.63 -15.45 11.69
C SER A 109 10.02 -15.81 10.25
N ILE A 110 9.74 -14.94 9.27
CA ILE A 110 10.12 -15.16 7.87
C ILE A 110 11.63 -14.91 7.74
N PRO A 111 12.40 -15.87 7.23
CA PRO A 111 13.83 -15.70 7.08
C PRO A 111 14.14 -14.65 5.99
N VAL A 112 14.94 -13.67 6.34
CA VAL A 112 15.45 -12.67 5.40
C VAL A 112 16.76 -13.19 4.82
N VAL A 113 16.81 -13.39 3.51
CA VAL A 113 18.06 -13.75 2.81
C VAL A 113 18.91 -12.50 2.73
N GLY A 114 20.20 -12.61 3.10
CA GLY A 114 21.12 -11.49 3.11
C GLY A 114 21.28 -10.83 1.72
N GLU A 115 21.62 -9.56 1.72
CA GLU A 115 21.69 -8.69 0.54
C GLU A 115 22.81 -9.04 -0.46
N MET A 116 23.70 -9.96 -0.12
CA MET A 116 24.82 -10.38 -0.96
C MET A 116 24.42 -11.32 -2.11
N ASN A 117 23.34 -10.99 -2.82
CA ASN A 117 22.89 -11.78 -3.97
C ASN A 117 23.12 -10.97 -5.26
N ALA A 118 23.70 -11.59 -6.29
CA ALA A 118 23.91 -10.98 -7.61
C ALA A 118 22.64 -10.43 -8.29
N LYS A 119 21.46 -10.78 -7.77
CA LYS A 119 20.15 -10.29 -8.25
C LYS A 119 19.51 -9.22 -7.35
N HIS A 120 20.19 -8.76 -6.31
CA HIS A 120 19.67 -7.80 -5.35
C HIS A 120 19.14 -6.53 -6.03
N ASP A 121 19.95 -5.90 -6.88
CA ASP A 121 19.56 -4.67 -7.59
C ASP A 121 18.34 -4.87 -8.50
N CYS A 122 18.26 -6.01 -9.18
CA CYS A 122 17.09 -6.36 -9.99
C CYS A 122 15.83 -6.51 -9.13
N VAL A 123 15.94 -7.09 -7.95
CA VAL A 123 14.79 -7.21 -7.00
C VAL A 123 14.34 -5.83 -6.53
N LEU A 124 15.28 -4.94 -6.19
CA LEU A 124 14.96 -3.57 -5.78
C LEU A 124 14.25 -2.79 -6.90
N GLU A 125 14.74 -2.90 -8.12
CA GLU A 125 14.14 -2.24 -9.29
C GLU A 125 12.71 -2.76 -9.53
N LEU A 126 12.51 -4.07 -9.53
CA LEU A 126 11.19 -4.68 -9.69
C LEU A 126 10.23 -4.28 -8.56
N ALA A 127 10.71 -4.20 -7.32
CA ALA A 127 9.90 -3.75 -6.19
C ALA A 127 9.44 -2.31 -6.36
N ARG A 128 10.36 -1.39 -6.69
CA ARG A 128 10.06 0.03 -6.95
C ARG A 128 9.06 0.19 -8.10
N ASN A 129 9.24 -0.55 -9.18
CA ASN A 129 8.33 -0.54 -10.31
C ASN A 129 6.92 -1.02 -9.92
N ASN A 130 6.80 -2.10 -9.16
CA ASN A 130 5.52 -2.61 -8.67
C ASN A 130 4.83 -1.61 -7.72
N ILE A 131 5.57 -1.00 -6.80
CA ILE A 131 5.05 0.04 -5.90
C ILE A 131 4.51 1.21 -6.73
N SER A 132 5.31 1.73 -7.67
CA SER A 132 4.91 2.85 -8.55
C SER A 132 3.70 2.53 -9.41
N LEU A 133 3.61 1.32 -9.95
CA LEU A 133 2.44 0.87 -10.73
C LEU A 133 1.18 0.84 -9.87
N CYS A 134 1.28 0.23 -8.67
CA CYS A 134 0.15 0.13 -7.75
C CYS A 134 -0.24 1.49 -7.16
N GLN A 135 0.70 2.40 -6.97
CA GLN A 135 0.43 3.76 -6.56
C GLN A 135 -0.34 4.52 -7.64
N ARG A 136 0.12 4.49 -8.89
CA ARG A 136 -0.59 5.12 -10.02
C ARG A 136 -1.99 4.55 -10.19
N ASP A 137 -2.16 3.23 -10.02
CA ASP A 137 -3.49 2.61 -10.03
C ASP A 137 -4.36 3.13 -8.88
N TRP A 138 -3.83 3.19 -7.67
CA TRP A 138 -4.55 3.71 -6.50
C TRP A 138 -4.95 5.17 -6.68
N ASP A 139 -4.03 6.02 -7.14
CA ASP A 139 -4.24 7.45 -7.34
C ASP A 139 -5.12 7.77 -8.55
N SER A 140 -5.49 6.77 -9.35
CA SER A 140 -6.47 6.90 -10.42
C SER A 140 -7.93 6.87 -9.94
N PHE A 141 -8.16 6.58 -8.66
CA PHE A 141 -9.49 6.51 -8.05
C PHE A 141 -9.70 7.62 -7.03
N GLU A 142 -10.92 8.12 -6.92
CA GLU A 142 -11.34 9.17 -5.99
C GLU A 142 -11.19 8.78 -4.50
N THR A 143 -10.91 7.53 -4.20
CA THR A 143 -10.59 7.03 -2.87
C THR A 143 -9.17 7.38 -2.41
N SER A 144 -8.30 7.79 -3.33
CA SER A 144 -6.96 8.27 -3.02
C SER A 144 -7.01 9.76 -2.63
N TRP A 145 -6.19 10.13 -1.66
CA TRP A 145 -5.95 11.53 -1.29
C TRP A 145 -5.16 12.29 -2.35
N ASP A 146 -4.40 11.57 -3.18
CA ASP A 146 -3.59 12.11 -4.28
C ASP A 146 -4.33 12.07 -5.63
N PHE A 147 -5.62 11.73 -5.63
CA PHE A 147 -6.43 11.74 -6.85
C PHE A 147 -6.53 13.17 -7.42
N THR A 148 -6.20 13.31 -8.68
CA THR A 148 -6.31 14.58 -9.40
C THR A 148 -7.30 14.52 -10.55
N THR A 149 -7.25 13.45 -11.33
CA THR A 149 -8.09 13.29 -12.53
C THR A 149 -8.16 11.83 -12.94
N HIS A 150 -9.33 11.38 -13.32
CA HIS A 150 -9.51 10.03 -13.85
C HIS A 150 -8.70 9.82 -15.14
N PRO A 151 -8.00 8.68 -15.32
CA PRO A 151 -7.12 8.43 -16.46
C PRO A 151 -7.78 8.63 -17.83
N LEU A 152 -9.04 8.24 -17.99
CA LEU A 152 -9.79 8.44 -19.24
C LEU A 152 -10.02 9.92 -19.55
N VAL A 153 -10.26 10.75 -18.53
CA VAL A 153 -10.40 12.21 -18.72
C VAL A 153 -9.07 12.83 -19.10
N LYS A 154 -7.98 12.38 -18.45
CA LYS A 154 -6.62 12.83 -18.76
C LYS A 154 -6.22 12.49 -20.22
N LEU A 155 -6.55 11.29 -20.66
CA LEU A 155 -6.32 10.87 -22.06
C LEU A 155 -7.13 11.72 -23.04
N LYS A 156 -8.39 12.02 -22.72
CA LYS A 156 -9.23 12.90 -23.56
C LYS A 156 -8.67 14.32 -23.66
N MET A 157 -8.11 14.85 -22.58
CA MET A 157 -7.50 16.19 -22.57
C MET A 157 -6.15 16.20 -23.31
N ALA A 158 -5.36 15.11 -23.21
CA ALA A 158 -4.06 14.99 -23.89
C ALA A 158 -4.18 14.75 -25.38
N SER A 159 -5.20 14.04 -25.84
CA SER A 159 -5.54 13.94 -27.24
C SER A 159 -6.29 15.22 -27.63
N ALA A 160 -5.53 16.28 -27.98
CA ALA A 160 -6.12 17.50 -28.51
C ALA A 160 -7.11 17.13 -29.64
N ASN A 161 -8.39 17.05 -29.26
CA ASN A 161 -9.54 16.88 -30.14
C ASN A 161 -9.42 15.72 -31.15
N PRO A 162 -9.45 14.42 -30.75
CA PRO A 162 -9.51 13.32 -31.71
C PRO A 162 -10.80 13.33 -32.54
N TRP A 163 -11.77 14.08 -32.08
CA TRP A 163 -13.05 14.33 -32.76
C TRP A 163 -13.04 15.71 -33.41
N GLY A 164 -12.00 16.06 -34.17
CA GLY A 164 -11.92 17.37 -34.87
C GLY A 164 -13.30 17.94 -35.16
N ASN A 165 -13.48 19.22 -35.31
CA ASN A 165 -14.75 19.96 -35.47
C ASN A 165 -15.79 19.38 -36.48
N ASN A 166 -15.79 18.09 -36.71
CA ASN A 166 -16.77 17.40 -37.49
C ASN A 166 -17.95 17.01 -36.61
N ASN A 167 -18.91 17.89 -36.51
CA ASN A 167 -20.25 17.65 -35.90
C ASN A 167 -21.04 16.55 -36.65
N GLU A 168 -20.41 15.69 -37.45
CA GLU A 168 -21.09 14.71 -38.29
C GLU A 168 -20.94 13.25 -37.87
N SER A 169 -20.25 12.97 -36.74
CA SER A 169 -20.15 11.59 -36.24
C SER A 169 -21.01 11.35 -34.99
N ALA A 170 -22.23 11.87 -34.99
CA ALA A 170 -23.25 11.39 -34.09
C ALA A 170 -23.57 9.94 -34.50
N ILE A 171 -23.18 8.96 -33.67
CA ILE A 171 -23.60 7.57 -33.80
C ILE A 171 -25.14 7.60 -33.72
N ARG A 172 -25.80 7.42 -34.87
CA ARG A 172 -27.23 7.13 -34.90
C ARG A 172 -27.40 5.72 -34.37
N LEU A 173 -27.89 5.61 -33.15
CA LEU A 173 -28.47 4.37 -32.65
C LEU A 173 -29.67 4.09 -33.54
N SER A 174 -29.58 3.10 -34.43
CA SER A 174 -30.75 2.58 -35.17
C SER A 174 -31.67 1.90 -34.14
N THR A 175 -32.88 2.38 -34.08
CA THR A 175 -34.02 1.74 -33.42
C THR A 175 -34.34 0.40 -34.08
#